data_69a275fe8e74855f0c12f24383f0af58
#
_entry.id   69a275fe8e74855f0c12f24383f0af58
#
_cell.length_a   1.000
_cell.length_b   1.000
_cell.length_c   1.000
_cell.angle_alpha   90.00
_cell.angle_beta   90.00
_cell.angle_gamma   90.00
#
_symmetry.space_group_name_H-M   'P 1'
#
loop_
_entity.id
_entity.type
_entity.pdbx_description
1 polymer ?
#
loop_
_entity_poly.entity_id
_entity_poly.type
_entity_poly.pdbx_seq_one_letter_code
_entity_poly.pdbx_strand_id
1 'polypeptide(L)'
;LEDYGKRAVTEMSGGQQQRVAIARALVNEPKVLLLDEPLGALDLKLRKEMQHELKKIQQEVGITFIYVTHDQEEALTMSDKIVVMKDGEIQQIGTPTDIYNEPVNEYVANFIGESNIIDGVMIKDYEVMFEDKKFECVDFGFDENEPVQVVIRPEDIDIVKRNEGKLRGVVRSVLFKGVHYETIVETKKGTTITVKMHVFDEKPVVNEKAGEMMSANDFVLDAEDVEELT
;
A
#
# COMPACT_ATOMS: atom_id res chain seq x y z
N LEU A 1 -10.15 32.98 2.28
CA LEU A 1 -11.60 33.07 2.61
C LEU A 1 -12.08 34.49 2.95
N GLU A 2 -11.23 35.51 2.95
CA GLU A 2 -11.58 36.88 3.33
C GLU A 2 -12.80 37.45 2.56
N ASP A 3 -12.88 37.15 1.25
CA ASP A 3 -13.98 37.64 0.38
C ASP A 3 -15.31 36.90 0.60
N TYR A 4 -15.32 35.88 1.43
CA TYR A 4 -16.48 34.99 1.64
C TYR A 4 -17.21 35.22 2.95
N GLY A 5 -16.75 36.18 3.80
CA GLY A 5 -17.30 36.40 5.14
C GLY A 5 -18.79 36.76 5.23
N LYS A 6 -19.41 37.14 4.11
CA LYS A 6 -20.84 37.46 4.03
C LYS A 6 -21.69 36.41 3.32
N ARG A 7 -21.08 35.31 2.79
CA ARG A 7 -21.79 34.27 2.07
C ARG A 7 -22.34 33.23 3.03
N ALA A 8 -23.49 32.67 2.70
CA ALA A 8 -23.99 31.50 3.41
C ALA A 8 -23.08 30.27 3.13
N VAL A 9 -22.87 29.42 4.14
CA VAL A 9 -22.02 28.23 4.01
C VAL A 9 -22.53 27.31 2.89
N THR A 10 -23.84 27.26 2.65
CA THR A 10 -24.50 26.48 1.58
C THR A 10 -24.17 26.99 0.17
N GLU A 11 -23.66 28.21 0.03
CA GLU A 11 -23.24 28.79 -1.26
C GLU A 11 -21.75 28.56 -1.55
N MET A 12 -21.05 27.88 -0.65
CA MET A 12 -19.63 27.57 -0.76
C MET A 12 -19.39 26.19 -1.38
N SER A 13 -18.28 26.05 -2.11
CA SER A 13 -17.85 24.72 -2.58
C SER A 13 -17.47 23.81 -1.39
N GLY A 14 -17.46 22.49 -1.59
CA GLY A 14 -17.12 21.52 -0.54
C GLY A 14 -15.77 21.81 0.15
N GLY A 15 -14.73 22.12 -0.64
CA GLY A 15 -13.43 22.51 -0.09
C GLY A 15 -13.47 23.81 0.69
N GLN A 16 -14.27 24.78 0.29
CA GLN A 16 -14.46 26.03 1.04
C GLN A 16 -15.19 25.78 2.36
N GLN A 17 -16.22 24.94 2.34
CA GLN A 17 -16.93 24.53 3.56
C GLN A 17 -16.00 23.82 4.53
N GLN A 18 -15.13 22.94 4.02
CA GLN A 18 -14.14 22.23 4.83
C GLN A 18 -13.14 23.19 5.50
N ARG A 19 -12.60 24.14 4.74
CA ARG A 19 -11.73 25.19 5.30
C ARG A 19 -12.40 26.01 6.41
N VAL A 20 -13.68 26.34 6.24
CA VAL A 20 -14.45 27.05 7.29
C VAL A 20 -14.62 26.18 8.52
N ALA A 21 -14.90 24.89 8.36
CA ALA A 21 -15.04 23.96 9.47
C ALA A 21 -13.74 23.83 10.27
N ILE A 22 -12.59 23.70 9.58
CA ILE A 22 -11.27 23.63 10.20
C ILE A 22 -10.93 24.95 10.91
N ALA A 23 -11.13 26.10 10.24
CA ALA A 23 -10.88 27.41 10.83
C ALA A 23 -11.72 27.62 12.10
N ARG A 24 -12.99 27.20 12.09
CA ARG A 24 -13.88 27.26 13.26
C ARG A 24 -13.35 26.40 14.42
N ALA A 25 -12.78 25.22 14.12
CA ALA A 25 -12.22 24.36 15.15
C ALA A 25 -10.92 24.92 15.73
N LEU A 26 -10.10 25.58 14.92
CA LEU A 26 -8.81 26.17 15.32
C LEU A 26 -8.93 27.49 16.09
N VAL A 27 -10.02 28.24 15.93
CA VAL A 27 -10.18 29.58 16.53
C VAL A 27 -10.11 29.53 18.06
N ASN A 28 -10.40 28.38 18.68
CA ASN A 28 -10.31 28.20 20.13
C ASN A 28 -8.94 27.73 20.62
N GLU A 29 -7.93 27.69 19.74
CA GLU A 29 -6.56 27.27 20.04
C GLU A 29 -6.50 25.90 20.76
N PRO A 30 -7.14 24.84 20.21
CA PRO A 30 -7.18 23.52 20.86
C PRO A 30 -5.78 22.91 20.89
N LYS A 31 -5.52 22.03 21.87
CA LYS A 31 -4.28 21.22 21.90
C LYS A 31 -4.32 20.04 20.92
N VAL A 32 -5.53 19.57 20.62
CA VAL A 32 -5.77 18.43 19.71
C VAL A 32 -6.94 18.77 18.80
N LEU A 33 -6.78 18.53 17.51
CA LEU A 33 -7.84 18.61 16.50
C LEU A 33 -8.23 17.22 16.03
N LEU A 34 -9.52 16.89 16.12
CA LEU A 34 -10.09 15.63 15.64
C LEU A 34 -10.70 15.86 14.26
N LEU A 35 -10.27 15.08 13.28
CA LEU A 35 -10.74 15.13 11.91
C LEU A 35 -11.27 13.74 11.53
N ASP A 36 -12.57 13.63 11.35
CA ASP A 36 -13.24 12.39 10.98
C ASP A 36 -13.61 12.44 9.51
N GLU A 37 -12.92 11.63 8.69
CA GLU A 37 -13.04 11.56 7.22
C GLU A 37 -13.14 12.93 6.53
N PRO A 38 -12.25 13.91 6.84
CA PRO A 38 -12.47 15.29 6.44
C PRO A 38 -12.41 15.51 4.92
N LEU A 39 -11.82 14.60 4.15
CA LEU A 39 -11.64 14.74 2.71
C LEU A 39 -12.49 13.77 1.89
N GLY A 40 -13.27 12.90 2.55
CA GLY A 40 -14.01 11.83 1.87
C GLY A 40 -15.04 12.31 0.84
N ALA A 41 -15.62 13.49 1.03
CA ALA A 41 -16.62 14.07 0.11
C ALA A 41 -16.03 14.88 -1.06
N LEU A 42 -14.70 15.01 -1.16
CA LEU A 42 -14.03 15.82 -2.17
C LEU A 42 -13.61 14.98 -3.38
N ASP A 43 -13.64 15.61 -4.57
CA ASP A 43 -13.02 15.01 -5.76
C ASP A 43 -11.51 14.85 -5.61
N LEU A 44 -10.90 13.99 -6.42
CA LEU A 44 -9.48 13.62 -6.30
C LEU A 44 -8.53 14.84 -6.34
N LYS A 45 -8.77 15.80 -7.23
CA LYS A 45 -7.90 16.98 -7.36
C LYS A 45 -7.97 17.87 -6.13
N LEU A 46 -9.19 18.18 -5.70
CA LEU A 46 -9.44 19.02 -4.54
C LEU A 46 -8.97 18.33 -3.24
N ARG A 47 -9.10 17.00 -3.16
CA ARG A 47 -8.60 16.19 -2.06
C ARG A 47 -7.08 16.35 -1.90
N LYS A 48 -6.30 16.19 -2.98
CA LYS A 48 -4.84 16.39 -2.96
C LYS A 48 -4.43 17.82 -2.56
N GLU A 49 -5.12 18.83 -3.08
CA GLU A 49 -4.89 20.23 -2.68
C GLU A 49 -5.14 20.42 -1.18
N MET A 50 -6.23 19.87 -0.66
CA MET A 50 -6.59 19.97 0.77
C MET A 50 -5.66 19.17 1.68
N GLN A 51 -5.14 18.02 1.27
CA GLN A 51 -4.11 17.26 2.00
C GLN A 51 -2.88 18.13 2.26
N HIS A 52 -2.34 18.77 1.21
CA HIS A 52 -1.20 19.68 1.34
C HIS A 52 -1.49 20.86 2.27
N GLU A 53 -2.68 21.45 2.14
CA GLU A 53 -3.09 22.59 2.97
C GLU A 53 -3.23 22.18 4.44
N LEU A 54 -3.84 21.03 4.74
CA LEU A 54 -3.96 20.51 6.10
C LEU A 54 -2.62 20.19 6.74
N LYS A 55 -1.70 19.56 6.01
CA LYS A 55 -0.34 19.30 6.51
C LYS A 55 0.40 20.59 6.83
N LYS A 56 0.25 21.61 5.97
CA LYS A 56 0.84 22.94 6.21
C LYS A 56 0.24 23.60 7.45
N ILE A 57 -1.08 23.60 7.61
CA ILE A 57 -1.76 24.14 8.78
C ILE A 57 -1.28 23.44 10.06
N GLN A 58 -1.19 22.10 10.03
CA GLN A 58 -0.72 21.31 11.17
C GLN A 58 0.70 21.71 11.60
N GLN A 59 1.60 21.91 10.63
CA GLN A 59 2.97 22.34 10.88
C GLN A 59 3.04 23.80 11.42
N GLU A 60 2.24 24.71 10.87
CA GLU A 60 2.21 26.11 11.29
C GLU A 60 1.62 26.31 12.70
N VAL A 61 0.55 25.56 13.00
CA VAL A 61 -0.15 25.66 14.29
C VAL A 61 0.56 24.84 15.38
N GLY A 62 1.26 23.76 15.02
CA GLY A 62 2.04 22.94 15.93
C GLY A 62 1.22 22.14 16.96
N ILE A 63 -0.05 21.85 16.67
CA ILE A 63 -0.94 21.04 17.51
C ILE A 63 -1.04 19.61 16.99
N THR A 64 -1.50 18.69 17.85
CA THR A 64 -1.73 17.31 17.45
C THR A 64 -3.02 17.21 16.62
N PHE A 65 -2.93 16.59 15.43
CA PHE A 65 -4.09 16.19 14.64
C PHE A 65 -4.33 14.71 14.84
N ILE A 66 -5.56 14.33 15.15
CA ILE A 66 -6.04 12.94 15.06
C ILE A 66 -6.93 12.87 13.84
N TYR A 67 -6.48 12.14 12.84
CA TYR A 67 -7.10 12.07 11.53
C TYR A 67 -7.63 10.66 11.31
N VAL A 68 -8.95 10.51 11.16
CA VAL A 68 -9.59 9.24 10.84
C VAL A 68 -9.85 9.20 9.34
N THR A 69 -9.40 8.17 8.68
CA THR A 69 -9.61 7.93 7.25
C THR A 69 -9.65 6.45 6.93
N HIS A 70 -10.30 6.11 5.84
CA HIS A 70 -10.22 4.79 5.20
C HIS A 70 -9.36 4.82 3.92
N ASP A 71 -8.81 5.98 3.57
CA ASP A 71 -7.93 6.18 2.41
C ASP A 71 -6.47 5.93 2.82
N GLN A 72 -5.87 4.90 2.22
CA GLN A 72 -4.49 4.47 2.51
C GLN A 72 -3.47 5.55 2.13
N GLU A 73 -3.67 6.22 0.98
CA GLU A 73 -2.77 7.30 0.51
C GLU A 73 -2.78 8.46 1.52
N GLU A 74 -3.95 8.80 2.07
CA GLU A 74 -4.05 9.83 3.13
C GLU A 74 -3.30 9.43 4.39
N ALA A 75 -3.49 8.19 4.85
CA ALA A 75 -2.80 7.69 6.05
C ALA A 75 -1.28 7.72 5.88
N LEU A 76 -0.76 7.21 4.76
CA LEU A 76 0.68 7.13 4.49
C LEU A 76 1.34 8.51 4.30
N THR A 77 0.65 9.45 3.63
CA THR A 77 1.26 10.74 3.26
C THR A 77 1.14 11.83 4.32
N MET A 78 0.07 11.78 5.12
CA MET A 78 -0.23 12.86 6.06
C MET A 78 0.21 12.58 7.50
N SER A 79 0.35 11.33 7.89
CA SER A 79 0.58 10.94 9.28
C SER A 79 2.07 10.88 9.65
N ASP A 80 2.38 11.18 10.91
CA ASP A 80 3.67 10.89 11.54
C ASP A 80 3.61 9.53 12.27
N LYS A 81 2.39 9.10 12.66
CA LYS A 81 2.07 7.78 13.20
C LYS A 81 0.71 7.32 12.68
N ILE A 82 0.63 6.04 12.32
CA ILE A 82 -0.59 5.37 11.89
C ILE A 82 -1.02 4.39 12.98
N VAL A 83 -2.33 4.33 13.23
CA VAL A 83 -2.97 3.33 14.07
C VAL A 83 -3.94 2.56 13.17
N VAL A 84 -3.62 1.32 12.84
CA VAL A 84 -4.52 0.45 12.08
C VAL A 84 -5.48 -0.23 13.06
N MET A 85 -6.78 -0.14 12.77
CA MET A 85 -7.84 -0.72 13.61
C MET A 85 -8.70 -1.68 12.80
N LYS A 86 -9.16 -2.75 13.46
CA LYS A 86 -10.14 -3.71 12.93
C LYS A 86 -11.09 -4.11 14.03
N ASP A 87 -12.39 -4.05 13.77
CA ASP A 87 -13.45 -4.47 14.70
C ASP A 87 -13.36 -3.83 16.12
N GLY A 88 -12.87 -2.57 16.17
CA GLY A 88 -12.68 -1.81 17.41
C GLY A 88 -11.37 -2.11 18.15
N GLU A 89 -10.53 -3.00 17.64
CA GLU A 89 -9.24 -3.36 18.22
C GLU A 89 -8.08 -2.78 17.40
N ILE A 90 -7.03 -2.36 18.10
CA ILE A 90 -5.80 -1.89 17.46
C ILE A 90 -5.03 -3.12 16.95
N GLN A 91 -4.72 -3.13 15.66
CA GLN A 91 -3.91 -4.17 15.02
C GLN A 91 -2.43 -3.82 15.05
N GLN A 92 -2.10 -2.58 14.69
CA GLN A 92 -0.70 -2.11 14.67
C GLN A 92 -0.63 -0.60 14.88
N ILE A 93 0.48 -0.16 15.47
CA ILE A 93 0.85 1.27 15.60
C ILE A 93 2.29 1.41 15.14
N GLY A 94 2.56 2.29 14.18
CA GLY A 94 3.90 2.54 13.68
C GLY A 94 4.00 3.82 12.87
N THR A 95 5.18 4.10 12.34
CA THR A 95 5.35 5.12 11.30
C THR A 95 4.72 4.61 9.98
N PRO A 96 4.45 5.49 9.00
CA PRO A 96 4.00 5.06 7.69
C PRO A 96 4.89 3.98 7.06
N THR A 97 6.20 4.11 7.19
CA THR A 97 7.18 3.15 6.67
C THR A 97 7.08 1.81 7.40
N ASP A 98 7.01 1.81 8.74
CA ASP A 98 6.89 0.57 9.53
C ASP A 98 5.59 -0.19 9.17
N ILE A 99 4.46 0.52 9.06
CA ILE A 99 3.16 -0.10 8.74
C ILE A 99 3.14 -0.68 7.32
N TYR A 100 3.83 -0.02 6.38
CA TYR A 100 3.88 -0.47 4.99
C TYR A 100 4.84 -1.62 4.79
N ASN A 101 6.04 -1.51 5.37
CA ASN A 101 7.12 -2.47 5.18
C ASN A 101 7.02 -3.67 6.14
N GLU A 102 6.61 -3.48 7.38
CA GLU A 102 6.58 -4.51 8.42
C GLU A 102 5.15 -4.72 8.97
N PRO A 103 4.19 -5.16 8.15
CA PRO A 103 2.83 -5.40 8.60
C PRO A 103 2.77 -6.63 9.52
N VAL A 104 2.21 -6.47 10.71
CA VAL A 104 2.16 -7.56 11.73
C VAL A 104 1.18 -8.69 11.39
N ASN A 105 0.34 -8.54 10.39
CA ASN A 105 -0.60 -9.57 9.95
C ASN A 105 -1.16 -9.28 8.56
N GLU A 106 -1.77 -10.29 7.95
CA GLU A 106 -2.40 -10.22 6.63
C GLU A 106 -3.41 -9.06 6.49
N TYR A 107 -4.15 -8.76 7.56
CA TYR A 107 -5.11 -7.66 7.53
C TYR A 107 -4.40 -6.31 7.32
N VAL A 108 -3.35 -6.04 8.08
CA VAL A 108 -2.58 -4.79 7.96
C VAL A 108 -1.92 -4.71 6.57
N ALA A 109 -1.30 -5.80 6.10
CA ALA A 109 -0.67 -5.88 4.79
C ALA A 109 -1.64 -5.50 3.66
N ASN A 110 -2.83 -6.11 3.66
CA ASN A 110 -3.86 -5.87 2.65
C ASN A 110 -4.59 -4.52 2.83
N PHE A 111 -4.68 -4.03 4.08
CA PHE A 111 -5.36 -2.76 4.36
C PHE A 111 -4.54 -1.56 3.92
N ILE A 112 -3.21 -1.60 4.04
CA ILE A 112 -2.35 -0.44 3.76
C ILE A 112 -1.85 -0.38 2.32
N GLY A 113 -1.94 -1.45 1.56
CA GLY A 113 -1.52 -1.54 0.17
C GLY A 113 -1.83 -2.92 -0.43
N GLU A 114 -1.74 -3.02 -1.75
CA GLU A 114 -1.84 -4.31 -2.42
C GLU A 114 -0.64 -5.18 -2.05
N SER A 115 -0.89 -6.47 -1.78
CA SER A 115 0.13 -7.44 -1.37
C SER A 115 -0.10 -8.78 -2.03
N ASN A 116 0.97 -9.45 -2.40
CA ASN A 116 0.96 -10.88 -2.62
C ASN A 116 1.23 -11.55 -1.27
N ILE A 117 0.29 -12.36 -0.79
CA ILE A 117 0.45 -13.12 0.44
C ILE A 117 0.51 -14.60 0.07
N ILE A 118 1.63 -15.24 0.37
CA ILE A 118 1.94 -16.59 -0.07
C ILE A 118 2.33 -17.43 1.15
N ASP A 119 1.71 -18.60 1.31
CA ASP A 119 2.08 -19.54 2.37
C ASP A 119 3.52 -20.04 2.15
N GLY A 120 4.34 -19.94 3.17
CA GLY A 120 5.73 -20.32 3.16
C GLY A 120 6.17 -21.04 4.44
N VAL A 121 7.45 -21.35 4.51
CA VAL A 121 8.07 -21.99 5.66
C VAL A 121 9.43 -21.33 5.90
N MET A 122 9.64 -20.83 7.11
CA MET A 122 10.96 -20.33 7.52
C MET A 122 11.94 -21.48 7.63
N ILE A 123 12.99 -21.48 6.84
CA ILE A 123 14.00 -22.55 6.88
C ILE A 123 15.01 -22.31 7.99
N LYS A 124 15.40 -21.07 8.16
CA LYS A 124 16.27 -20.52 9.19
C LYS A 124 16.24 -19.01 9.10
N ASP A 125 16.84 -18.31 10.04
CA ASP A 125 17.01 -16.86 9.96
C ASP A 125 17.48 -16.42 8.58
N TYR A 126 16.81 -15.44 8.02
CA TYR A 126 17.09 -14.84 6.70
C TYR A 126 16.89 -15.78 5.49
N GLU A 127 16.21 -16.92 5.64
CA GLU A 127 15.92 -17.84 4.54
C GLU A 127 14.51 -18.43 4.66
N VAL A 128 13.62 -18.06 3.76
CA VAL A 128 12.23 -18.56 3.64
C VAL A 128 12.07 -19.45 2.41
N MET A 129 11.17 -20.41 2.48
CA MET A 129 10.80 -21.27 1.34
C MET A 129 9.31 -21.13 1.02
N PHE A 130 9.00 -20.76 -0.21
CA PHE A 130 7.67 -20.82 -0.79
C PHE A 130 7.76 -21.24 -2.27
N GLU A 131 6.68 -21.77 -2.84
CA GLU A 131 6.67 -22.32 -4.22
C GLU A 131 7.80 -23.32 -4.50
N ASP A 132 8.22 -24.11 -3.49
CA ASP A 132 9.35 -25.06 -3.52
C ASP A 132 10.71 -24.41 -3.84
N LYS A 133 10.83 -23.09 -3.60
CA LYS A 133 12.06 -22.33 -3.81
C LYS A 133 12.47 -21.62 -2.53
N LYS A 134 13.77 -21.48 -2.35
CA LYS A 134 14.38 -20.75 -1.24
C LYS A 134 14.67 -19.32 -1.66
N PHE A 135 14.30 -18.41 -0.79
CA PHE A 135 14.54 -16.98 -0.93
C PHE A 135 15.28 -16.48 0.31
N GLU A 136 16.10 -15.48 0.13
CA GLU A 136 16.61 -14.68 1.23
C GLU A 136 15.51 -13.72 1.68
N CYS A 137 15.40 -13.50 2.99
CA CYS A 137 14.49 -12.54 3.60
C CYS A 137 15.22 -11.73 4.67
N VAL A 138 14.59 -10.70 5.20
CA VAL A 138 15.19 -9.85 6.24
C VAL A 138 14.89 -10.33 7.65
N ASP A 139 13.95 -11.24 7.79
CA ASP A 139 13.38 -11.68 9.06
C ASP A 139 14.23 -12.75 9.77
N PHE A 140 14.14 -12.74 11.08
CA PHE A 140 14.88 -13.65 11.97
C PHE A 140 14.11 -13.88 13.27
N GLY A 141 14.48 -14.93 13.99
CA GLY A 141 13.90 -15.25 15.30
C GLY A 141 12.74 -16.23 15.24
N PHE A 142 12.47 -16.82 14.10
CA PHE A 142 11.48 -17.89 13.91
C PHE A 142 12.07 -19.26 14.21
N ASP A 143 11.23 -20.22 14.55
CA ASP A 143 11.64 -21.60 14.69
C ASP A 143 11.96 -22.22 13.31
N GLU A 144 12.90 -23.16 13.28
CA GLU A 144 13.24 -23.87 12.05
C GLU A 144 12.03 -24.66 11.52
N ASN A 145 11.66 -24.43 10.26
CA ASN A 145 10.49 -24.98 9.57
C ASN A 145 9.14 -24.44 10.13
N GLU A 146 9.13 -23.27 10.70
CA GLU A 146 7.89 -22.60 11.11
C GLU A 146 7.05 -22.19 9.89
N PRO A 147 5.73 -22.50 9.87
CA PRO A 147 4.83 -22.02 8.82
C PRO A 147 4.63 -20.51 8.95
N VAL A 148 4.78 -19.80 7.84
CA VAL A 148 4.69 -18.32 7.77
C VAL A 148 3.88 -17.89 6.56
N GLN A 149 3.40 -16.65 6.60
CA GLN A 149 2.85 -15.97 5.42
C GLN A 149 3.89 -14.96 4.91
N VAL A 150 4.32 -15.15 3.69
CA VAL A 150 5.28 -14.27 3.02
C VAL A 150 4.53 -13.16 2.32
N VAL A 151 4.86 -11.92 2.65
CA VAL A 151 4.30 -10.71 2.02
C VAL A 151 5.29 -10.17 1.01
N ILE A 152 4.79 -9.90 -0.21
CA ILE A 152 5.61 -9.32 -1.26
C ILE A 152 4.77 -8.26 -1.96
N ARG A 153 5.28 -7.04 -2.04
CA ARG A 153 4.59 -5.98 -2.74
C ARG A 153 4.65 -6.20 -4.25
N PRO A 154 3.57 -5.90 -4.99
CA PRO A 154 3.56 -6.08 -6.45
C PRO A 154 4.64 -5.30 -7.20
N GLU A 155 5.07 -4.16 -6.65
CA GLU A 155 6.14 -3.32 -7.18
C GLU A 155 7.55 -3.85 -6.95
N ASP A 156 7.73 -4.81 -6.02
CA ASP A 156 9.02 -5.41 -5.64
C ASP A 156 9.29 -6.70 -6.43
N ILE A 157 8.41 -7.03 -7.38
CA ILE A 157 8.55 -8.21 -8.22
C ILE A 157 8.85 -7.80 -9.65
N ASP A 158 9.98 -8.28 -10.16
CA ASP A 158 10.37 -8.10 -11.55
C ASP A 158 10.03 -9.31 -12.43
N ILE A 159 9.53 -9.04 -13.64
CA ILE A 159 9.37 -10.04 -14.69
C ILE A 159 10.61 -10.01 -15.55
N VAL A 160 11.42 -11.05 -15.50
CA VAL A 160 12.70 -11.16 -16.19
C VAL A 160 12.72 -12.31 -17.20
N LYS A 161 13.82 -12.43 -17.96
CA LYS A 161 13.99 -13.52 -18.93
C LYS A 161 14.08 -14.87 -18.24
N ARG A 162 13.63 -15.91 -18.95
CA ARG A 162 13.41 -17.29 -18.43
C ARG A 162 14.55 -17.87 -17.58
N ASN A 163 15.78 -17.47 -17.76
CA ASN A 163 16.95 -18.04 -17.07
C ASN A 163 17.49 -17.13 -15.94
N GLU A 164 16.83 -16.01 -15.68
CA GLU A 164 17.29 -14.99 -14.72
C GLU A 164 16.48 -15.00 -13.42
N GLY A 165 15.27 -15.62 -13.44
CA GLY A 165 14.37 -15.66 -12.30
C GLY A 165 14.39 -16.97 -11.50
N LYS A 166 13.94 -16.91 -10.26
CA LYS A 166 13.79 -18.08 -9.37
C LYS A 166 12.44 -18.78 -9.53
N LEU A 167 11.35 -18.03 -9.73
CA LEU A 167 10.00 -18.58 -9.96
C LEU A 167 9.62 -18.53 -11.43
N ARG A 168 8.70 -19.42 -11.80
CA ARG A 168 8.16 -19.49 -13.16
C ARG A 168 6.65 -19.50 -13.12
N GLY A 169 6.06 -18.68 -13.97
CA GLY A 169 4.62 -18.57 -14.11
C GLY A 169 4.19 -18.29 -15.54
N VAL A 170 2.88 -18.20 -15.70
CA VAL A 170 2.22 -17.85 -16.96
C VAL A 170 1.51 -16.53 -16.77
N VAL A 171 1.80 -15.55 -17.62
CA VAL A 171 1.08 -14.26 -17.62
C VAL A 171 -0.37 -14.50 -18.02
N ARG A 172 -1.30 -14.21 -17.13
CA ARG A 172 -2.75 -14.38 -17.33
C ARG A 172 -3.43 -13.11 -17.79
N SER A 173 -2.99 -11.96 -17.29
CA SER A 173 -3.52 -10.67 -17.73
C SER A 173 -2.47 -9.58 -17.62
N VAL A 174 -2.62 -8.53 -18.44
CA VAL A 174 -1.82 -7.32 -18.38
C VAL A 174 -2.76 -6.14 -18.55
N LEU A 175 -2.87 -5.30 -17.53
CA LEU A 175 -3.75 -4.15 -17.49
C LEU A 175 -2.93 -2.87 -17.36
N PHE A 176 -3.13 -1.93 -18.28
CA PHE A 176 -2.50 -0.61 -18.22
C PHE A 176 -3.25 0.30 -17.23
N LYS A 177 -2.57 0.77 -16.19
CA LYS A 177 -3.12 1.65 -15.13
C LYS A 177 -2.64 3.13 -15.28
N GLY A 178 -2.09 3.51 -16.42
CA GLY A 178 -1.58 4.87 -16.71
C GLY A 178 -0.10 5.04 -16.40
N VAL A 179 0.33 4.77 -15.19
CA VAL A 179 1.74 4.92 -14.74
C VAL A 179 2.50 3.60 -14.66
N HIS A 180 1.79 2.49 -14.60
CA HIS A 180 2.36 1.14 -14.57
C HIS A 180 1.45 0.14 -15.31
N TYR A 181 1.99 -1.03 -15.61
CA TYR A 181 1.22 -2.22 -15.98
C TYR A 181 1.00 -3.07 -14.73
N GLU A 182 -0.24 -3.44 -14.46
CA GLU A 182 -0.59 -4.47 -13.51
C GLU A 182 -0.68 -5.80 -14.25
N THR A 183 0.19 -6.73 -13.88
CA THR A 183 0.33 -8.02 -14.53
C THR A 183 -0.01 -9.13 -13.55
N ILE A 184 -0.91 -10.03 -13.94
CA ILE A 184 -1.25 -11.20 -13.14
C ILE A 184 -0.51 -12.41 -13.72
N VAL A 185 0.30 -13.04 -12.88
CA VAL A 185 1.06 -14.23 -13.18
C VAL A 185 0.54 -15.40 -12.35
N GLU A 186 0.30 -16.53 -12.97
CA GLU A 186 -0.05 -17.77 -12.28
C GLU A 186 1.15 -18.72 -12.27
N THR A 187 1.57 -19.15 -11.08
CA THR A 187 2.67 -20.10 -10.90
C THR A 187 2.25 -21.51 -11.32
N LYS A 188 3.21 -22.44 -11.38
CA LYS A 188 2.93 -23.86 -11.65
C LYS A 188 2.06 -24.52 -10.59
N LYS A 189 2.05 -24.02 -9.37
CA LYS A 189 1.21 -24.51 -8.27
C LYS A 189 -0.19 -23.90 -8.25
N GLY A 190 -0.45 -22.93 -9.14
CA GLY A 190 -1.73 -22.22 -9.21
C GLY A 190 -1.80 -20.98 -8.31
N THR A 191 -0.70 -20.59 -7.68
CA THR A 191 -0.62 -19.33 -6.92
C THR A 191 -0.69 -18.16 -7.89
N THR A 192 -1.56 -17.21 -7.60
CA THR A 192 -1.69 -15.98 -8.39
C THR A 192 -0.82 -14.90 -7.77
N ILE A 193 0.05 -14.30 -8.57
CA ILE A 193 0.96 -13.24 -8.18
C ILE A 193 0.67 -11.99 -9.02
N THR A 194 0.44 -10.88 -8.35
CA THR A 194 0.29 -9.57 -8.98
C THR A 194 1.65 -8.89 -9.05
N VAL A 195 2.00 -8.34 -10.21
CA VAL A 195 3.25 -7.61 -10.46
C VAL A 195 2.91 -6.25 -11.01
N LYS A 196 3.54 -5.20 -10.50
CA LYS A 196 3.45 -3.84 -11.03
C LYS A 196 4.74 -3.47 -11.75
N MET A 197 4.67 -3.40 -13.07
CA MET A 197 5.81 -3.04 -13.91
C MET A 197 5.72 -1.60 -14.36
N HIS A 198 6.85 -0.91 -14.38
CA HIS A 198 6.88 0.46 -14.89
C HIS A 198 6.58 0.50 -16.40
N VAL A 199 5.95 1.59 -16.87
CA VAL A 199 5.57 1.72 -18.31
C VAL A 199 6.77 1.77 -19.28
N PHE A 200 7.98 1.98 -18.76
CA PHE A 200 9.21 1.97 -19.57
C PHE A 200 9.85 0.57 -19.66
N ASP A 201 9.35 -0.41 -18.89
CA ASP A 201 9.80 -1.79 -18.99
C ASP A 201 9.20 -2.48 -20.21
N GLU A 202 9.82 -3.56 -20.67
CA GLU A 202 9.24 -4.36 -21.76
C GLU A 202 7.89 -4.93 -21.34
N LYS A 203 6.82 -4.56 -22.04
CA LYS A 203 5.47 -5.03 -21.74
C LYS A 203 5.39 -6.55 -21.81
N PRO A 204 4.97 -7.25 -20.75
CA PRO A 204 4.80 -8.69 -20.77
C PRO A 204 3.69 -9.09 -21.75
N VAL A 205 3.85 -10.24 -22.38
CA VAL A 205 2.89 -10.75 -23.38
C VAL A 205 1.99 -11.80 -22.74
N VAL A 206 0.67 -11.57 -22.85
CA VAL A 206 -0.33 -12.58 -22.45
C VAL A 206 -0.31 -13.75 -23.43
N ASN A 207 -0.18 -14.97 -22.92
CA ASN A 207 -0.25 -16.14 -23.75
C ASN A 207 -1.73 -16.59 -23.93
N GLU A 208 -2.33 -16.29 -25.10
CA GLU A 208 -3.73 -16.61 -25.40
C GLU A 208 -3.96 -18.08 -25.80
N LYS A 209 -2.90 -18.87 -26.03
CA LYS A 209 -3.03 -20.27 -26.44
C LYS A 209 -2.56 -21.23 -25.35
N ALA A 210 -3.49 -21.80 -24.63
CA ALA A 210 -3.26 -22.98 -23.82
C ALA A 210 -2.90 -24.16 -24.76
N GLY A 211 -1.62 -24.38 -25.02
CA GLY A 211 -1.17 -25.48 -25.87
C GLY A 211 0.29 -25.43 -26.32
N GLU A 212 0.87 -24.27 -26.50
CA GLU A 212 2.28 -24.15 -26.82
C GLU A 212 2.99 -23.30 -25.76
N MET A 213 4.03 -23.91 -25.15
CA MET A 213 4.93 -23.21 -24.24
C MET A 213 5.72 -22.12 -24.98
N MET A 214 5.11 -20.97 -25.20
CA MET A 214 5.84 -19.77 -25.56
C MET A 214 6.17 -19.02 -24.28
N SER A 215 7.43 -18.95 -23.97
CA SER A 215 8.12 -18.19 -22.94
C SER A 215 7.25 -17.77 -21.73
N ALA A 216 7.13 -18.69 -20.77
CA ALA A 216 6.86 -18.24 -19.42
C ALA A 216 7.95 -17.25 -19.05
N ASN A 217 7.59 -16.01 -18.78
CA ASN A 217 8.55 -15.07 -18.22
C ASN A 217 8.83 -15.55 -16.79
N ASP A 218 10.09 -15.69 -16.46
CA ASP A 218 10.53 -15.93 -15.10
C ASP A 218 10.55 -14.56 -14.39
N PHE A 219 10.23 -14.53 -13.13
CA PHE A 219 10.34 -13.32 -12.31
C PHE A 219 11.33 -13.55 -11.18
N VAL A 220 11.99 -12.50 -10.75
CA VAL A 220 12.90 -12.46 -9.61
C VAL A 220 12.19 -11.72 -8.50
N LEU A 221 12.30 -12.29 -7.29
CA LEU A 221 12.05 -11.57 -6.06
C LEU A 221 13.39 -11.06 -5.59
N ASP A 222 13.49 -9.76 -5.30
CA ASP A 222 14.66 -9.24 -4.62
C ASP A 222 14.61 -9.63 -3.14
N ALA A 223 15.74 -10.02 -2.59
CA ALA A 223 15.82 -10.53 -1.23
C ALA A 223 15.55 -9.46 -0.16
N GLU A 224 15.69 -8.18 -0.54
CA GLU A 224 15.46 -7.05 0.36
C GLU A 224 13.96 -6.75 0.58
N ASP A 225 13.07 -7.39 -0.20
CA ASP A 225 11.66 -7.03 -0.30
C ASP A 225 10.69 -8.15 0.16
N VAL A 226 11.25 -9.23 0.74
CA VAL A 226 10.44 -10.34 1.30
C VAL A 226 10.23 -10.11 2.78
N GLU A 227 9.00 -9.86 3.19
CA GLU A 227 8.61 -9.65 4.58
C GLU A 227 7.62 -10.71 5.05
N GLU A 228 7.63 -11.01 6.34
CA GLU A 228 6.82 -12.05 6.95
C GLU A 228 5.77 -11.49 7.90
N LEU A 229 4.61 -12.15 7.93
CA LEU A 229 3.55 -11.87 8.88
C LEU A 229 3.65 -12.83 10.07
N THR A 230 3.73 -12.29 11.27
CA THR A 230 3.68 -13.03 12.54
C THR A 230 2.24 -13.33 13.00
#